data_fd709270e8ca99ed5ae6a7aa8561eb49
#
_entry.id   fd709270e8ca99ed5ae6a7aa8561eb49
#
_cell.length_a   1.000
_cell.length_b   1.000
_cell.length_c   1.000
_cell.angle_alpha   90.00
_cell.angle_beta   90.00
_cell.angle_gamma   90.00
#
_symmetry.space_group_name_H-M   'P 1'
#
loop_
_entity.id
_entity.type
_entity.pdbx_description
1 polymer ?
#
loop_
_entity_poly.entity_id
_entity_poly.type
_entity_poly.pdbx_seq_one_letter_code
_entity_poly.pdbx_strand_id
1 'polypeptide(L)' 'MSHPVNDEILETLYEEELDYFTRNNPCGIFTADDIANAAEIMARKRFESMCY' A
#
# COMPACT_ATOMS: atom_id res chain seq x y z
N MET A 1 5.32 -2.82 21.82
CA MET A 1 6.06 -3.65 20.86
C MET A 1 5.12 -4.10 19.74
N SER A 2 5.46 -3.82 18.51
CA SER A 2 4.60 -4.21 17.39
C SER A 2 4.81 -5.69 17.07
N HIS A 3 3.73 -6.33 16.65
CA HIS A 3 3.80 -7.73 16.26
C HIS A 3 4.40 -7.84 14.86
N PRO A 4 5.37 -8.76 14.66
CA PRO A 4 5.92 -8.96 13.33
C PRO A 4 4.87 -9.32 12.28
N VAL A 5 3.83 -10.04 12.71
CA VAL A 5 2.75 -10.43 11.81
C VAL A 5 2.01 -9.21 11.26
N ASN A 6 1.78 -8.21 12.11
CA ASN A 6 1.11 -6.98 11.67
C ASN A 6 1.96 -6.22 10.67
N ASP A 7 3.26 -6.16 10.92
CA ASP A 7 4.18 -5.48 10.00
C ASP A 7 4.21 -6.19 8.66
N GLU A 8 4.23 -7.52 8.67
CA GLU A 8 4.24 -8.30 7.43
C GLU A 8 2.96 -8.09 6.63
N ILE A 9 1.82 -8.08 7.30
CA ILE A 9 0.55 -7.87 6.64
C ILE A 9 0.51 -6.49 5.99
N LEU A 10 0.90 -5.48 6.75
CA LEU A 10 0.89 -4.11 6.23
C LEU A 10 1.83 -3.97 5.05
N GLU A 11 2.99 -4.58 5.14
CA GLU A 11 3.97 -4.53 4.05
C GLU A 11 3.45 -5.23 2.81
N THR A 12 2.79 -6.37 2.98
CA THR A 12 2.18 -7.10 1.86
C THR A 12 1.11 -6.25 1.20
N LEU A 13 0.24 -5.62 1.99
CA LEU A 13 -0.80 -4.76 1.45
C LEU A 13 -0.19 -3.57 0.70
N TYR A 14 0.87 -3.01 1.24
CA TYR A 14 1.57 -1.90 0.59
C TYR A 14 2.11 -2.32 -0.77
N GLU A 15 2.75 -3.47 -0.85
CA GLU A 15 3.28 -3.96 -2.11
C GLU A 15 2.19 -4.23 -3.14
N GLU A 16 1.08 -4.78 -2.68
CA GLU A 16 -0.06 -5.03 -3.56
C GLU A 16 -0.60 -3.73 -4.14
N GLU A 17 -0.74 -2.71 -3.30
CA GLU A 17 -1.22 -1.42 -3.77
C GLU A 17 -0.21 -0.75 -4.71
N LEU A 18 1.08 -0.88 -4.40
CA LEU A 18 2.11 -0.35 -5.29
C LEU A 18 2.01 -0.96 -6.68
N ASP A 19 1.87 -2.27 -6.74
CA ASP A 19 1.76 -2.98 -8.00
C ASP A 19 0.51 -2.54 -8.75
N TYR A 20 -0.60 -2.44 -8.03
CA TYR A 20 -1.87 -2.01 -8.63
C TYR A 20 -1.75 -0.62 -9.25
N PHE A 21 -1.24 0.34 -8.48
CA PHE A 21 -1.12 1.71 -8.98
C PHE A 21 -0.10 1.81 -10.10
N THR A 22 0.98 1.03 -10.04
CA THR A 22 1.98 1.03 -11.09
C THR A 22 1.39 0.52 -12.40
N ARG A 23 0.61 -0.54 -12.33
CA ARG A 23 -0.01 -1.12 -13.52
C ARG A 23 -1.08 -0.20 -14.11
N ASN A 24 -1.74 0.58 -13.26
CA ASN A 24 -2.82 1.45 -13.69
C ASN A 24 -2.35 2.88 -13.94
N ASN A 25 -1.03 3.04 -14.18
CA ASN A 25 -0.45 4.34 -14.47
C ASN A 25 0.30 4.28 -15.81
N PRO A 26 -0.41 4.00 -16.92
CA PRO A 26 0.23 3.71 -18.20
C PRO A 26 0.99 4.89 -18.81
N CYS A 27 0.57 6.09 -18.51
CA CYS A 27 1.16 7.30 -19.10
C CYS A 27 2.14 7.99 -18.17
N GLY A 28 2.44 7.41 -17.02
CA GLY A 28 3.34 8.04 -16.07
C GLY A 28 2.80 9.33 -15.50
N ILE A 29 1.48 9.42 -15.35
CA ILE A 29 0.83 10.61 -14.82
C ILE A 29 1.27 10.88 -13.38
N PHE A 30 1.45 9.81 -12.62
CA PHE A 30 1.86 9.91 -11.23
C PHE A 30 3.33 9.58 -11.09
N THR A 31 4.04 10.32 -10.23
CA THR A 31 5.42 10.02 -9.94
C THR A 31 5.52 8.83 -8.99
N ALA A 32 6.74 8.31 -8.83
CA ALA A 32 6.96 7.21 -7.89
C ALA A 32 6.56 7.62 -6.46
N ASP A 33 6.82 8.88 -6.10
CA ASP A 33 6.45 9.37 -4.77
C ASP A 33 4.94 9.40 -4.61
N ASP A 34 4.22 9.84 -5.63
CA ASP A 34 2.76 9.87 -5.59
C ASP A 34 2.19 8.48 -5.42
N ILE A 35 2.74 7.52 -6.16
CA ILE A 35 2.28 6.14 -6.10
C ILE A 35 2.58 5.56 -4.71
N ALA A 36 3.75 5.83 -4.17
CA ALA A 36 4.13 5.34 -2.85
C ALA A 36 3.19 5.90 -1.78
N ASN A 37 2.90 7.20 -1.85
CA ASN A 37 1.99 7.81 -0.89
C ASN A 37 0.60 7.21 -0.96
N ALA A 38 0.08 7.05 -2.16
CA ALA A 38 -1.24 6.47 -2.34
C ALA A 38 -1.28 5.03 -1.84
N ALA A 39 -0.24 4.26 -2.15
CA ALA A 39 -0.15 2.88 -1.70
C ALA A 39 -0.14 2.80 -0.18
N GLU A 40 0.61 3.69 0.48
CA GLU A 40 0.69 3.69 1.93
C GLU A 40 -0.67 3.99 2.54
N ILE A 41 -1.37 4.99 2.03
CA ILE A 41 -2.68 5.36 2.54
C ILE A 41 -3.67 4.21 2.38
N MET A 42 -3.69 3.61 1.20
CA MET A 42 -4.63 2.53 0.93
C MET A 42 -4.30 1.28 1.74
N ALA A 43 -3.02 0.98 1.89
CA ALA A 43 -2.59 -0.17 2.68
C ALA A 43 -3.03 -0.01 4.14
N ARG A 44 -2.88 1.19 4.69
CA ARG A 44 -3.30 1.45 6.06
C ARG A 44 -4.81 1.32 6.21
N LYS A 45 -5.56 1.85 5.26
CA LYS A 45 -7.02 1.74 5.30
C LYS A 45 -7.47 0.29 5.26
N ARG A 46 -6.85 -0.50 4.40
CA ARG A 46 -7.18 -1.92 4.31
C ARG A 46 -6.82 -2.63 5.60
N PHE A 47 -5.68 -2.31 6.18
CA PHE A 47 -5.23 -2.92 7.41
C PHE A 47 -6.20 -2.60 8.56
N GLU A 48 -6.61 -1.35 8.67
CA GLU A 48 -7.57 -0.94 9.69
C GLU A 48 -8.91 -1.63 9.52
N SER A 49 -9.31 -1.84 8.28
CA SER A 49 -10.56 -2.53 7.99
C SER A 49 -10.49 -4.01 8.38
N MET A 50 -9.30 -4.59 8.37
CA MET A 50 -9.08 -5.97 8.75
C MET A 50 -8.92 -6.16 10.25
N CYS A 51 -8.56 -5.11 10.96
CA CYS A 51 -8.38 -5.14 12.41
C CYS A 51 -9.70 -4.91 13.13
N TYR A 52 -9.91 -5.66 14.18
CA TYR A 52 -11.11 -5.53 15.00
C TYR A 52 -10.80 -4.89 16.33
#